data_db8962108046faeee85e97353201dfe1
#
_entry.id   db8962108046faeee85e97353201dfe1
#
_cell.length_a   1.000
_cell.length_b   1.000
_cell.length_c   1.000
_cell.angle_alpha   90.00
_cell.angle_beta   90.00
_cell.angle_gamma   90.00
#
_symmetry.space_group_name_H-M   'P 1'
#
loop_
_entity.id
_entity.type
_entity.pdbx_description
1 polymer ?
#
loop_
_entity_poly.entity_id
_entity_poly.type
_entity_poly.pdbx_seq_one_letter_code
_entity_poly.pdbx_strand_id
1 'polypeptide(L)'
;REVEACHADFAVVPIENSLEGPVTTTLDALARDDSPLVITEEWALPVKFALLVRPGFALGDIHQVASIPIAAAQCRNWLTENIPNAHVLAALSTASAAQRLGTEDPPPYDAAISPAVAAEHYGLEVLVDGIGDNVDASTRFVQVRRPGPPPTPSGADKTTLVLFMREDHSGALLEILTEFAVRGVNLTRIESRPTRKQLGDYYFSVDCEGHVDDARVGEALAGLRRVCADVRYLGSYPRHDGKQPHVRAGTTDADFAEAFSWLRRVRAGE
;
A
#
# COMPACT_ATOMS: atom_id res chain seq x y z
N ARG A 1 6.69 10.48 -11.67
CA ARG A 1 7.38 11.33 -12.66
C ARG A 1 6.85 12.76 -12.63
N GLU A 2 5.53 13.00 -12.67
CA GLU A 2 4.95 14.37 -12.64
C GLU A 2 5.37 15.13 -11.38
N VAL A 3 5.36 14.48 -10.21
CA VAL A 3 5.80 15.07 -8.93
C VAL A 3 7.30 15.35 -8.93
N GLU A 4 8.11 14.44 -9.49
CA GLU A 4 9.57 14.61 -9.63
C GLU A 4 9.90 15.79 -10.56
N ALA A 5 9.15 15.94 -11.66
CA ALA A 5 9.29 17.02 -12.64
C ALA A 5 8.67 18.36 -12.22
N CYS A 6 8.14 18.45 -10.98
CA CYS A 6 7.45 19.65 -10.46
C CYS A 6 6.17 20.05 -11.23
N HIS A 7 5.56 19.12 -12.00
CA HIS A 7 4.27 19.35 -12.65
C HIS A 7 3.08 19.10 -11.71
N ALA A 8 3.32 18.42 -10.60
CA ALA A 8 2.36 18.22 -9.52
C ALA A 8 3.07 18.34 -8.17
N ASP A 9 2.35 18.73 -7.13
CA ASP A 9 2.89 18.85 -5.77
C ASP A 9 2.95 17.50 -5.08
N PHE A 10 1.96 16.64 -5.34
CA PHE A 10 1.87 15.29 -4.80
C PHE A 10 1.15 14.37 -5.78
N ALA A 11 1.25 13.06 -5.54
CA ALA A 11 0.45 12.05 -6.21
C ALA A 11 -0.06 11.04 -5.17
N VAL A 12 -1.27 10.53 -5.39
CA VAL A 12 -1.83 9.42 -4.62
C VAL A 12 -1.69 8.15 -5.45
N VAL A 13 -1.01 7.14 -4.91
CA VAL A 13 -0.71 5.90 -5.62
C VAL A 13 -1.03 4.68 -4.77
N PRO A 14 -1.54 3.59 -5.35
CA PRO A 14 -1.76 2.35 -4.62
C PRO A 14 -0.41 1.71 -4.25
N ILE A 15 -0.29 1.15 -3.05
CA ILE A 15 0.91 0.46 -2.57
C ILE A 15 0.66 -1.00 -2.25
N GLU A 16 -0.56 -1.33 -1.84
CA GLU A 16 -0.93 -2.68 -1.41
C GLU A 16 -2.43 -2.91 -1.61
N ASN A 17 -2.81 -4.12 -2.03
CA ASN A 17 -4.18 -4.59 -2.06
C ASN A 17 -4.30 -5.82 -1.13
N SER A 18 -5.36 -5.89 -0.33
CA SER A 18 -5.53 -6.95 0.67
C SER A 18 -5.66 -8.36 0.08
N LEU A 19 -6.01 -8.50 -1.20
CA LEU A 19 -6.17 -9.77 -1.90
C LEU A 19 -5.00 -10.07 -2.85
N GLU A 20 -4.56 -9.06 -3.61
CA GLU A 20 -3.53 -9.20 -4.63
C GLU A 20 -2.11 -8.99 -4.08
N GLY A 21 -2.02 -8.46 -2.84
CA GLY A 21 -0.73 -8.15 -2.23
C GLY A 21 -0.11 -6.82 -2.70
N PRO A 22 1.22 -6.74 -2.77
CA PRO A 22 1.93 -5.49 -3.02
C PRO A 22 1.78 -4.98 -4.47
N VAL A 23 1.61 -3.66 -4.62
CA VAL A 23 1.67 -3.00 -5.94
C VAL A 23 3.13 -2.78 -6.32
N THR A 24 3.70 -3.78 -6.97
CA THR A 24 5.14 -3.88 -7.24
C THR A 24 5.70 -2.71 -8.04
N THR A 25 4.92 -2.16 -8.98
CA THR A 25 5.31 -0.99 -9.78
C THR A 25 5.53 0.26 -8.94
N THR A 26 4.69 0.46 -7.90
CA THR A 26 4.84 1.57 -6.96
C THR A 26 6.05 1.37 -6.06
N LEU A 27 6.22 0.17 -5.49
CA LEU A 27 7.37 -0.15 -4.64
C LEU A 27 8.69 0.01 -5.40
N ASP A 28 8.78 -0.53 -6.61
CA ASP A 28 9.98 -0.42 -7.46
C ASP A 28 10.27 1.05 -7.83
N ALA A 29 9.23 1.86 -8.10
CA ALA A 29 9.39 3.28 -8.40
C ALA A 29 9.94 4.08 -7.21
N LEU A 30 9.45 3.79 -5.98
CA LEU A 30 9.94 4.43 -4.75
C LEU A 30 11.34 3.95 -4.35
N ALA A 31 11.72 2.72 -4.73
CA ALA A 31 13.02 2.15 -4.44
C ALA A 31 14.12 2.53 -5.46
N ARG A 32 13.80 3.27 -6.53
CA ARG A 32 14.81 3.71 -7.52
C ARG A 32 15.86 4.61 -6.89
N ASP A 33 17.12 4.45 -7.29
CA ASP A 33 18.27 5.23 -6.77
C ASP A 33 18.10 6.75 -6.98
N ASP A 34 17.42 7.16 -8.04
CA ASP A 34 17.15 8.54 -8.43
C ASP A 34 15.79 9.08 -7.96
N SER A 35 15.00 8.27 -7.23
CA SER A 35 13.71 8.73 -6.72
C SER A 35 13.89 9.56 -5.45
N PRO A 36 13.55 10.85 -5.46
CA PRO A 36 13.59 11.68 -4.27
C PRO A 36 12.30 11.62 -3.46
N LEU A 37 11.30 10.84 -3.89
CA LEU A 37 9.95 10.92 -3.34
C LEU A 37 9.85 10.35 -1.93
N VAL A 38 9.02 11.01 -1.10
CA VAL A 38 8.67 10.57 0.25
C VAL A 38 7.16 10.43 0.40
N ILE A 39 6.74 9.54 1.31
CA ILE A 39 5.34 9.30 1.68
C ILE A 39 4.99 10.22 2.85
N THR A 40 3.82 10.83 2.83
CA THR A 40 3.35 11.76 3.87
C THR A 40 1.99 11.44 4.45
N GLU A 41 1.20 10.60 3.77
CA GLU A 41 -0.12 10.19 4.21
C GLU A 41 -0.46 8.82 3.64
N GLU A 42 -1.41 8.11 4.28
CA GLU A 42 -1.98 6.87 3.76
C GLU A 42 -3.50 6.80 3.95
N TRP A 43 -4.15 6.06 3.07
CA TRP A 43 -5.57 5.72 3.14
C TRP A 43 -5.79 4.27 2.79
N ALA A 44 -6.78 3.63 3.40
CA ALA A 44 -7.30 2.34 2.96
C ALA A 44 -8.70 2.56 2.40
N LEU A 45 -8.89 2.27 1.13
CA LEU A 45 -10.18 2.38 0.46
C LEU A 45 -10.78 0.98 0.28
N PRO A 46 -12.03 0.75 0.72
CA PRO A 46 -12.70 -0.52 0.48
C PRO A 46 -12.89 -0.73 -1.03
N VAL A 47 -12.63 -1.95 -1.49
CA VAL A 47 -12.88 -2.38 -2.87
C VAL A 47 -14.26 -3.02 -2.91
N LYS A 48 -15.23 -2.30 -3.46
CA LYS A 48 -16.59 -2.79 -3.65
C LYS A 48 -16.93 -2.83 -5.13
N PHE A 49 -17.51 -3.94 -5.56
CA PHE A 49 -17.97 -4.12 -6.92
C PHE A 49 -19.49 -4.18 -6.98
N ALA A 50 -20.04 -3.55 -8.01
CA ALA A 50 -21.45 -3.61 -8.37
C ALA A 50 -21.60 -4.13 -9.80
N LEU A 51 -22.71 -4.73 -10.11
CA LEU A 51 -23.14 -5.06 -11.45
C LEU A 51 -23.93 -3.89 -12.02
N LEU A 52 -23.35 -3.22 -13.01
CA LEU A 52 -23.93 -2.07 -13.68
C LEU A 52 -24.53 -2.46 -15.00
N VAL A 53 -25.70 -1.92 -15.30
CA VAL A 53 -26.45 -2.16 -16.55
C VAL A 53 -26.98 -0.85 -17.12
N ARG A 54 -27.41 -0.85 -18.38
CA ARG A 54 -28.24 0.21 -18.91
C ARG A 54 -29.64 0.18 -18.27
N PRO A 55 -30.33 1.33 -18.17
CA PRO A 55 -31.69 1.37 -17.64
C PRO A 55 -32.62 0.37 -18.31
N GLY A 56 -33.38 -0.34 -17.48
CA GLY A 56 -34.40 -1.29 -17.92
C GLY A 56 -33.90 -2.72 -18.16
N PHE A 57 -32.63 -3.04 -17.95
CA PHE A 57 -32.11 -4.41 -17.98
C PHE A 57 -32.45 -5.17 -16.69
N ALA A 58 -32.86 -6.42 -16.81
CA ALA A 58 -32.99 -7.34 -15.68
C ALA A 58 -31.87 -8.37 -15.66
N LEU A 59 -31.68 -9.03 -14.53
CA LEU A 59 -30.61 -10.02 -14.35
C LEU A 59 -30.65 -11.15 -15.39
N GLY A 60 -31.87 -11.56 -15.80
CA GLY A 60 -32.07 -12.61 -16.81
C GLY A 60 -31.68 -12.20 -18.24
N ASP A 61 -31.49 -10.95 -18.53
CA ASP A 61 -31.15 -10.43 -19.86
C ASP A 61 -29.62 -10.40 -20.08
N ILE A 62 -28.82 -10.72 -19.04
CA ILE A 62 -27.38 -10.59 -19.07
C ILE A 62 -26.73 -11.84 -19.61
N HIS A 63 -26.07 -11.72 -20.77
CA HIS A 63 -25.30 -12.77 -21.42
C HIS A 63 -23.80 -12.43 -21.49
N GLN A 64 -23.44 -11.15 -21.42
CA GLN A 64 -22.07 -10.69 -21.49
C GLN A 64 -21.78 -9.64 -20.40
N VAL A 65 -20.73 -9.89 -19.61
CA VAL A 65 -20.30 -9.00 -18.52
C VAL A 65 -18.85 -8.59 -18.73
N ALA A 66 -18.55 -7.31 -18.70
CA ALA A 66 -17.19 -6.81 -18.90
C ALA A 66 -16.55 -6.29 -17.60
N SER A 67 -15.29 -6.60 -17.40
CA SER A 67 -14.42 -6.01 -16.36
C SER A 67 -12.95 -6.35 -16.60
N ILE A 68 -12.06 -5.84 -15.76
CA ILE A 68 -10.69 -6.36 -15.69
C ILE A 68 -10.68 -7.77 -15.11
N PRO A 69 -9.75 -8.64 -15.53
CA PRO A 69 -9.71 -10.04 -15.08
C PRO A 69 -9.68 -10.19 -13.55
N ILE A 70 -8.95 -9.33 -12.86
CA ILE A 70 -8.83 -9.32 -11.39
C ILE A 70 -10.20 -9.05 -10.73
N ALA A 71 -10.93 -8.02 -11.17
CA ALA A 71 -12.24 -7.69 -10.60
C ALA A 71 -13.27 -8.80 -10.89
N ALA A 72 -13.26 -9.36 -12.10
CA ALA A 72 -14.12 -10.51 -12.44
C ALA A 72 -13.80 -11.74 -11.57
N ALA A 73 -12.52 -12.00 -11.29
CA ALA A 73 -12.11 -13.10 -10.42
C ALA A 73 -12.58 -12.90 -8.98
N GLN A 74 -12.64 -11.67 -8.49
CA GLN A 74 -13.14 -11.31 -7.15
C GLN A 74 -14.67 -11.31 -7.04
N CYS A 75 -15.39 -11.51 -8.14
CA CYS A 75 -16.85 -11.65 -8.19
C CYS A 75 -17.27 -13.04 -8.70
N ARG A 76 -16.35 -14.00 -8.78
CA ARG A 76 -16.58 -15.30 -9.45
C ARG A 76 -17.72 -16.10 -8.84
N ASN A 77 -17.78 -16.19 -7.52
CA ASN A 77 -18.80 -16.97 -6.83
C ASN A 77 -20.19 -16.39 -7.12
N TRP A 78 -20.31 -15.08 -6.93
CA TRP A 78 -21.55 -14.38 -7.21
C TRP A 78 -22.02 -14.54 -8.67
N LEU A 79 -21.11 -14.39 -9.64
CA LEU A 79 -21.43 -14.57 -11.07
C LEU A 79 -21.91 -15.99 -11.36
N THR A 80 -21.24 -17.01 -10.80
CA THR A 80 -21.59 -18.42 -11.01
C THR A 80 -22.96 -18.76 -10.42
N GLU A 81 -23.31 -18.18 -9.29
CA GLU A 81 -24.58 -18.43 -8.60
C GLU A 81 -25.77 -17.71 -9.25
N ASN A 82 -25.58 -16.49 -9.74
CA ASN A 82 -26.67 -15.62 -10.17
C ASN A 82 -26.82 -15.50 -11.69
N ILE A 83 -25.72 -15.55 -12.45
CA ILE A 83 -25.70 -15.46 -13.91
C ILE A 83 -24.73 -16.50 -14.54
N PRO A 84 -24.93 -17.82 -14.30
CA PRO A 84 -23.96 -18.86 -14.66
C PRO A 84 -23.68 -18.96 -16.17
N ASN A 85 -24.59 -18.47 -17.00
CA ASN A 85 -24.48 -18.54 -18.47
C ASN A 85 -23.84 -17.27 -19.07
N ALA A 86 -23.50 -16.26 -18.26
CA ALA A 86 -22.90 -15.03 -18.76
C ALA A 86 -21.41 -15.21 -19.09
N HIS A 87 -20.99 -14.70 -20.24
CA HIS A 87 -19.60 -14.68 -20.66
C HIS A 87 -18.89 -13.44 -20.12
N VAL A 88 -17.76 -13.67 -19.43
CA VAL A 88 -16.93 -12.56 -18.90
C VAL A 88 -15.95 -12.10 -19.98
N LEU A 89 -16.02 -10.82 -20.34
CA LEU A 89 -15.16 -10.14 -21.30
C LEU A 89 -14.12 -9.30 -20.60
N ALA A 90 -12.87 -9.36 -21.08
CA ALA A 90 -11.79 -8.55 -20.53
C ALA A 90 -11.89 -7.09 -20.99
N ALA A 91 -11.79 -6.15 -20.05
CA ALA A 91 -11.69 -4.72 -20.28
C ALA A 91 -10.35 -4.14 -19.77
N LEU A 92 -10.02 -2.95 -20.20
CA LEU A 92 -8.77 -2.26 -19.79
C LEU A 92 -8.82 -1.77 -18.33
N SER A 93 -10.01 -1.40 -17.85
CA SER A 93 -10.28 -1.03 -16.46
C SER A 93 -11.76 -1.26 -16.13
N THR A 94 -12.11 -1.32 -14.84
CA THR A 94 -13.51 -1.35 -14.39
C THR A 94 -14.26 -0.11 -14.87
N ALA A 95 -13.63 1.07 -14.77
CA ALA A 95 -14.20 2.33 -15.25
C ALA A 95 -14.40 2.34 -16.77
N SER A 96 -13.45 1.82 -17.56
CA SER A 96 -13.61 1.74 -19.03
C SER A 96 -14.72 0.76 -19.44
N ALA A 97 -14.92 -0.29 -18.66
CA ALA A 97 -16.06 -1.20 -18.89
C ALA A 97 -17.39 -0.45 -18.67
N ALA A 98 -17.54 0.27 -17.58
CA ALA A 98 -18.73 1.09 -17.32
C ALA A 98 -18.91 2.19 -18.37
N GLN A 99 -17.84 2.90 -18.72
CA GLN A 99 -17.87 3.96 -19.73
C GLN A 99 -18.41 3.44 -21.08
N ARG A 100 -17.83 2.39 -21.63
CA ARG A 100 -18.22 1.84 -22.92
C ARG A 100 -19.66 1.34 -22.90
N LEU A 101 -20.09 0.70 -21.80
CA LEU A 101 -21.47 0.28 -21.62
C LEU A 101 -22.45 1.46 -21.68
N GLY A 102 -22.11 2.59 -21.06
CA GLY A 102 -22.97 3.76 -21.01
C GLY A 102 -22.95 4.62 -22.28
N THR A 103 -21.82 4.67 -23.02
CA THR A 103 -21.61 5.65 -24.09
C THR A 103 -21.63 5.07 -25.51
N GLU A 104 -21.29 3.80 -25.71
CA GLU A 104 -21.27 3.18 -27.03
C GLU A 104 -22.69 2.71 -27.45
N ASP A 105 -23.05 2.87 -28.73
CA ASP A 105 -24.31 2.42 -29.29
C ASP A 105 -24.09 1.73 -30.65
N PRO A 106 -24.38 0.40 -30.77
CA PRO A 106 -24.89 -0.48 -29.70
C PRO A 106 -23.82 -0.75 -28.62
N PRO A 107 -24.25 -1.08 -27.37
CA PRO A 107 -23.33 -1.43 -26.32
C PRO A 107 -22.59 -2.74 -26.64
N PRO A 108 -21.30 -2.84 -26.31
CA PRO A 108 -20.49 -4.02 -26.65
C PRO A 108 -20.74 -5.24 -25.73
N TYR A 109 -21.52 -5.07 -24.67
CA TYR A 109 -21.91 -6.08 -23.67
C TYR A 109 -23.12 -5.60 -22.87
N ASP A 110 -23.72 -6.48 -22.08
CA ASP A 110 -24.98 -6.23 -21.38
C ASP A 110 -24.77 -5.57 -20.00
N ALA A 111 -23.65 -5.92 -19.33
CA ALA A 111 -23.33 -5.45 -17.98
C ALA A 111 -21.83 -5.19 -17.79
N ALA A 112 -21.51 -4.38 -16.79
CA ALA A 112 -20.13 -4.11 -16.36
C ALA A 112 -19.97 -4.33 -14.86
N ILE A 113 -18.86 -4.95 -14.44
CA ILE A 113 -18.44 -4.97 -13.03
C ILE A 113 -17.56 -3.77 -12.80
N SER A 114 -18.02 -2.85 -11.93
CA SER A 114 -17.34 -1.60 -11.61
C SER A 114 -17.78 -1.13 -10.21
N PRO A 115 -17.07 -0.19 -9.55
CA PRO A 115 -17.61 0.50 -8.39
C PRO A 115 -18.94 1.20 -8.71
N ALA A 116 -19.88 1.21 -7.75
CA ALA A 116 -21.22 1.77 -7.94
C ALA A 116 -21.22 3.25 -8.41
N VAL A 117 -20.22 4.04 -7.99
CA VAL A 117 -20.05 5.44 -8.42
C VAL A 117 -19.96 5.62 -9.94
N ALA A 118 -19.50 4.60 -10.67
CA ALA A 118 -19.42 4.64 -12.12
C ALA A 118 -20.81 4.67 -12.78
N ALA A 119 -21.85 4.18 -12.12
CA ALA A 119 -23.22 4.23 -12.64
C ALA A 119 -23.69 5.70 -12.81
N GLU A 120 -23.50 6.52 -11.78
CA GLU A 120 -23.88 7.96 -11.85
C GLU A 120 -23.11 8.68 -12.95
N HIS A 121 -21.83 8.33 -13.13
CA HIS A 121 -20.95 9.02 -14.07
C HIS A 121 -21.29 8.73 -15.54
N TYR A 122 -21.76 7.51 -15.82
CA TYR A 122 -21.99 7.04 -17.19
C TYR A 122 -23.47 6.77 -17.52
N GLY A 123 -24.41 7.22 -16.68
CA GLY A 123 -25.84 7.08 -16.91
C GLY A 123 -26.32 5.63 -16.88
N LEU A 124 -25.71 4.81 -16.03
CA LEU A 124 -26.03 3.42 -15.81
C LEU A 124 -26.87 3.25 -14.53
N GLU A 125 -27.46 2.07 -14.37
CA GLU A 125 -28.12 1.63 -13.14
C GLU A 125 -27.27 0.60 -12.39
N VAL A 126 -27.27 0.69 -11.07
CA VAL A 126 -26.72 -0.36 -10.19
C VAL A 126 -27.78 -1.44 -10.08
N LEU A 127 -27.65 -2.53 -10.84
CA LEU A 127 -28.58 -3.64 -10.78
C LEU A 127 -28.42 -4.44 -9.48
N VAL A 128 -27.16 -4.73 -9.08
CA VAL A 128 -26.83 -5.36 -7.81
C VAL A 128 -25.56 -4.73 -7.25
N ASP A 129 -25.59 -4.29 -5.99
CA ASP A 129 -24.42 -3.80 -5.28
C ASP A 129 -23.78 -4.90 -4.42
N GLY A 130 -22.48 -4.78 -4.15
CA GLY A 130 -21.77 -5.68 -3.24
C GLY A 130 -21.59 -7.10 -3.79
N ILE A 131 -21.34 -7.25 -5.09
CA ILE A 131 -21.16 -8.55 -5.74
C ILE A 131 -19.76 -9.17 -5.54
N GLY A 132 -18.86 -8.50 -4.83
CA GLY A 132 -17.52 -9.01 -4.53
C GLY A 132 -17.55 -10.15 -3.52
N ASP A 133 -16.80 -11.21 -3.79
CA ASP A 133 -16.72 -12.42 -2.94
C ASP A 133 -16.10 -12.14 -1.57
N ASN A 134 -15.31 -11.06 -1.45
CA ASN A 134 -14.68 -10.63 -0.19
C ASN A 134 -15.11 -9.21 0.18
N VAL A 135 -15.92 -9.12 1.24
CA VAL A 135 -16.50 -7.84 1.73
C VAL A 135 -15.47 -6.92 2.39
N ASP A 136 -14.35 -7.49 2.87
CA ASP A 136 -13.29 -6.75 3.56
C ASP A 136 -12.14 -6.36 2.63
N ALA A 137 -12.30 -6.58 1.32
CA ALA A 137 -11.30 -6.20 0.33
C ALA A 137 -11.01 -4.69 0.37
N SER A 138 -9.74 -4.34 0.45
CA SER A 138 -9.29 -2.94 0.51
C SER A 138 -8.00 -2.73 -0.26
N THR A 139 -7.82 -1.52 -0.77
CA THR A 139 -6.56 -1.08 -1.37
C THR A 139 -6.00 0.06 -0.53
N ARG A 140 -4.75 -0.10 -0.11
CA ARG A 140 -3.99 0.93 0.58
C ARG A 140 -3.34 1.85 -0.44
N PHE A 141 -3.59 3.14 -0.29
CA PHE A 141 -2.99 4.22 -1.08
C PHE A 141 -2.08 5.05 -0.21
N VAL A 142 -1.06 5.63 -0.82
CA VAL A 142 -0.14 6.56 -0.16
C VAL A 142 -0.02 7.84 -0.97
N GLN A 143 0.09 8.97 -0.27
CA GLN A 143 0.47 10.23 -0.87
C GLN A 143 2.00 10.31 -0.95
N VAL A 144 2.51 10.56 -2.13
CA VAL A 144 3.94 10.79 -2.37
C VAL A 144 4.17 12.22 -2.81
N ARG A 145 5.24 12.83 -2.26
CA ARG A 145 5.68 14.19 -2.63
C ARG A 145 7.20 14.29 -2.68
N ARG A 146 7.70 15.42 -3.14
CA ARG A 146 9.13 15.76 -3.02
C ARG A 146 9.55 15.85 -1.55
N PRO A 147 10.83 15.63 -1.21
CA PRO A 147 11.34 15.67 0.15
C PRO A 147 11.01 16.98 0.86
N GLY A 148 10.77 16.87 2.13
CA GLY A 148 10.51 17.95 3.06
C GLY A 148 10.48 17.42 4.49
N PRO A 149 10.23 18.26 5.50
CA PRO A 149 10.04 17.79 6.86
C PRO A 149 8.94 16.73 6.92
N PRO A 150 9.12 15.66 7.71
CA PRO A 150 8.05 14.70 7.94
C PRO A 150 6.84 15.40 8.61
N PRO A 151 5.64 14.86 8.45
CA PRO A 151 4.48 15.30 9.24
C PRO A 151 4.79 15.26 10.74
N THR A 152 4.12 16.10 11.52
CA THR A 152 4.24 16.08 12.99
C THR A 152 3.76 14.72 13.52
N PRO A 153 4.45 14.12 14.51
CA PRO A 153 4.02 12.86 15.11
C PRO A 153 2.57 12.91 15.60
N SER A 154 1.77 11.92 15.20
CA SER A 154 0.36 11.78 15.60
C SER A 154 0.20 10.88 16.82
N GLY A 155 1.22 10.08 17.17
CA GLY A 155 1.17 9.02 18.17
C GLY A 155 0.61 7.71 17.61
N ALA A 156 0.12 7.71 16.37
CA ALA A 156 -0.33 6.53 15.63
C ALA A 156 0.29 6.56 14.23
N ASP A 157 1.62 6.48 14.18
CA ASP A 157 2.40 6.68 12.97
C ASP A 157 2.98 5.37 12.42
N LYS A 158 3.34 5.43 11.17
CA LYS A 158 4.04 4.39 10.42
C LYS A 158 5.25 5.01 9.73
N THR A 159 6.36 4.28 9.73
CA THR A 159 7.56 4.64 8.97
C THR A 159 7.81 3.61 7.89
N THR A 160 7.98 4.08 6.65
CA THR A 160 8.30 3.24 5.48
C THR A 160 9.76 3.41 5.08
N LEU A 161 10.42 2.29 4.84
CA LEU A 161 11.85 2.20 4.52
C LEU A 161 12.09 1.28 3.32
N VAL A 162 13.20 1.54 2.60
CA VAL A 162 13.82 0.57 1.70
C VAL A 162 15.21 0.25 2.21
N LEU A 163 15.48 -1.03 2.42
CA LEU A 163 16.70 -1.54 3.01
C LEU A 163 17.47 -2.37 1.98
N PHE A 164 18.68 -1.95 1.64
CA PHE A 164 19.56 -2.68 0.73
C PHE A 164 20.56 -3.48 1.54
N MET A 165 20.60 -4.79 1.32
CA MET A 165 21.58 -5.65 2.01
C MET A 165 23.00 -5.30 1.56
N ARG A 166 23.96 -5.39 2.48
CA ARG A 166 25.38 -5.19 2.18
C ARG A 166 25.95 -6.38 1.40
N GLU A 167 25.66 -7.57 1.88
CA GLU A 167 26.07 -8.84 1.29
C GLU A 167 24.96 -9.87 1.56
N ASP A 168 24.77 -10.80 0.63
CA ASP A 168 23.88 -11.95 0.85
C ASP A 168 24.65 -13.05 1.58
N HIS A 169 24.25 -13.32 2.82
CA HIS A 169 24.80 -14.39 3.65
C HIS A 169 23.74 -14.96 4.60
N SER A 170 24.05 -16.13 5.16
CA SER A 170 23.15 -16.75 6.16
C SER A 170 22.96 -15.83 7.36
N GLY A 171 21.74 -15.39 7.60
CA GLY A 171 21.40 -14.49 8.70
C GLY A 171 21.28 -13.01 8.32
N ALA A 172 21.58 -12.58 7.10
CA ALA A 172 21.51 -11.17 6.70
C ALA A 172 20.14 -10.51 6.99
N LEU A 173 19.05 -11.19 6.67
CA LEU A 173 17.71 -10.71 7.02
C LEU A 173 17.51 -10.68 8.55
N LEU A 174 18.02 -11.66 9.29
CA LEU A 174 17.91 -11.70 10.75
C LEU A 174 18.62 -10.50 11.39
N GLU A 175 19.78 -10.11 10.89
CA GLU A 175 20.50 -8.92 11.36
C GLU A 175 19.64 -7.66 11.20
N ILE A 176 19.00 -7.48 10.05
CA ILE A 176 18.07 -6.37 9.80
C ILE A 176 16.89 -6.43 10.77
N LEU A 177 16.24 -7.58 10.91
CA LEU A 177 15.08 -7.74 11.80
C LEU A 177 15.45 -7.52 13.28
N THR A 178 16.68 -7.89 13.68
CA THR A 178 17.19 -7.69 15.03
C THR A 178 17.25 -6.20 15.40
N GLU A 179 17.62 -5.31 14.46
CA GLU A 179 17.67 -3.86 14.70
C GLU A 179 16.30 -3.28 15.12
N PHE A 180 15.21 -3.83 14.58
CA PHE A 180 13.85 -3.47 15.00
C PHE A 180 13.46 -4.16 16.31
N ALA A 181 13.69 -5.47 16.41
CA ALA A 181 13.20 -6.31 17.51
C ALA A 181 13.77 -5.89 18.87
N VAL A 182 15.08 -5.61 18.96
CA VAL A 182 15.75 -5.23 20.22
C VAL A 182 15.31 -3.83 20.72
N ARG A 183 14.75 -3.01 19.83
CA ARG A 183 14.25 -1.67 20.17
C ARG A 183 12.72 -1.64 20.32
N GLY A 184 12.05 -2.80 20.25
CA GLY A 184 10.59 -2.89 20.40
C GLY A 184 9.81 -2.24 19.26
N VAL A 185 10.39 -2.16 18.07
CA VAL A 185 9.73 -1.64 16.87
C VAL A 185 9.05 -2.79 16.14
N ASN A 186 7.73 -2.74 16.02
CA ASN A 186 6.95 -3.75 15.30
C ASN A 186 6.94 -3.46 13.80
N LEU A 187 7.06 -4.52 12.98
CA LEU A 187 6.91 -4.43 11.53
C LEU A 187 5.47 -4.76 11.14
N THR A 188 4.86 -3.90 10.33
CA THR A 188 3.51 -4.11 9.80
C THR A 188 3.51 -4.67 8.37
N ARG A 189 4.62 -4.53 7.64
CA ARG A 189 4.83 -5.09 6.31
C ARG A 189 6.32 -5.33 6.05
N ILE A 190 6.62 -6.40 5.36
CA ILE A 190 7.96 -6.67 4.79
C ILE A 190 7.81 -7.34 3.43
N GLU A 191 8.46 -6.79 2.42
CA GLU A 191 8.46 -7.28 1.05
C GLU A 191 9.90 -7.43 0.55
N SER A 192 10.28 -8.62 0.12
CA SER A 192 11.53 -8.87 -0.56
C SER A 192 11.37 -8.63 -2.06
N ARG A 193 12.21 -7.78 -2.62
CA ARG A 193 12.15 -7.38 -4.03
C ARG A 193 13.52 -7.48 -4.70
N PRO A 194 13.62 -8.01 -5.93
CA PRO A 194 14.89 -8.00 -6.66
C PRO A 194 15.28 -6.57 -7.05
N THR A 195 16.56 -6.26 -6.90
CA THR A 195 17.10 -4.94 -7.30
C THR A 195 17.08 -4.73 -8.82
N ARG A 196 16.94 -5.81 -9.61
CA ARG A 196 17.06 -5.85 -11.08
C ARG A 196 18.43 -5.40 -11.62
N LYS A 197 19.42 -5.22 -10.75
CA LYS A 197 20.81 -4.91 -11.13
C LYS A 197 21.59 -6.18 -11.40
N GLN A 198 21.44 -7.17 -10.51
CA GLN A 198 22.09 -8.47 -10.60
C GLN A 198 21.15 -9.56 -10.08
N LEU A 199 21.25 -10.78 -10.63
CA LEU A 199 20.50 -11.93 -10.14
C LEU A 199 20.99 -12.30 -8.73
N GLY A 200 20.06 -12.43 -7.79
CA GLY A 200 20.37 -12.69 -6.39
C GLY A 200 20.43 -11.44 -5.50
N ASP A 201 20.48 -10.24 -6.07
CA ASP A 201 20.44 -9.01 -5.30
C ASP A 201 19.00 -8.63 -4.95
N TYR A 202 18.74 -8.46 -3.66
CA TYR A 202 17.43 -8.08 -3.13
C TYR A 202 17.50 -6.83 -2.26
N TYR A 203 16.38 -6.10 -2.21
CA TYR A 203 16.11 -5.10 -1.21
C TYR A 203 14.85 -5.47 -0.44
N PHE A 204 14.68 -4.93 0.76
CA PHE A 204 13.47 -5.08 1.55
C PHE A 204 12.73 -3.76 1.61
N SER A 205 11.44 -3.76 1.21
CA SER A 205 10.52 -2.67 1.50
C SER A 205 9.79 -2.98 2.80
N VAL A 206 9.93 -2.11 3.78
CA VAL A 206 9.47 -2.37 5.15
C VAL A 206 8.61 -1.22 5.64
N ASP A 207 7.50 -1.55 6.31
CA ASP A 207 6.75 -0.60 7.13
C ASP A 207 6.87 -0.99 8.59
N CYS A 208 7.23 -0.05 9.45
CA CYS A 208 7.28 -0.24 10.90
C CYS A 208 6.37 0.75 11.62
N GLU A 209 5.94 0.40 12.84
CA GLU A 209 5.14 1.25 13.71
C GLU A 209 5.99 2.31 14.40
N GLY A 210 5.52 3.54 14.37
CA GLY A 210 6.12 4.70 15.02
C GLY A 210 6.66 5.72 14.03
N HIS A 211 6.99 6.89 14.58
CA HIS A 211 7.52 8.03 13.84
C HIS A 211 9.06 8.08 13.94
N VAL A 212 9.72 8.70 12.98
CA VAL A 212 11.19 8.86 12.96
C VAL A 212 11.71 9.63 14.19
N ASP A 213 10.89 10.48 14.79
CA ASP A 213 11.20 11.22 16.01
C ASP A 213 11.04 10.37 17.29
N ASP A 214 10.40 9.22 17.24
CA ASP A 214 10.38 8.27 18.36
C ASP A 214 11.80 7.73 18.56
N ALA A 215 12.33 7.79 19.80
CA ALA A 215 13.69 7.36 20.10
C ALA A 215 13.99 5.92 19.64
N ARG A 216 13.03 5.00 19.83
CA ARG A 216 13.13 3.59 19.40
C ARG A 216 13.26 3.45 17.87
N VAL A 217 12.51 4.25 17.10
CA VAL A 217 12.55 4.22 15.63
C VAL A 217 13.84 4.86 15.14
N GLY A 218 14.21 6.03 15.66
CA GLY A 218 15.48 6.70 15.34
C GLY A 218 16.69 5.82 15.60
N GLU A 219 16.73 5.13 16.75
CA GLU A 219 17.79 4.18 17.11
C GLU A 219 17.80 2.95 16.18
N ALA A 220 16.62 2.44 15.77
CA ALA A 220 16.53 1.35 14.79
C ALA A 220 17.10 1.79 13.44
N LEU A 221 16.74 2.96 12.96
CA LEU A 221 17.27 3.53 11.71
C LEU A 221 18.79 3.71 11.77
N ALA A 222 19.32 4.23 12.89
CA ALA A 222 20.75 4.35 13.09
C ALA A 222 21.48 2.99 13.12
N GLY A 223 20.84 1.95 13.68
CA GLY A 223 21.31 0.56 13.64
C GLY A 223 21.34 0.01 12.22
N LEU A 224 20.22 0.12 11.53
CA LEU A 224 20.07 -0.31 10.13
C LEU A 224 21.10 0.35 9.21
N ARG A 225 21.41 1.64 9.42
CA ARG A 225 22.42 2.35 8.63
C ARG A 225 23.84 1.76 8.79
N ARG A 226 24.11 1.06 9.89
CA ARG A 226 25.39 0.38 10.12
C ARG A 226 25.45 -1.01 9.48
N VAL A 227 24.33 -1.76 9.47
CA VAL A 227 24.29 -3.14 8.97
C VAL A 227 23.94 -3.26 7.50
N CYS A 228 23.11 -2.36 6.97
CA CYS A 228 22.73 -2.33 5.56
C CYS A 228 23.79 -1.65 4.67
N ALA A 229 23.80 -1.94 3.38
CA ALA A 229 24.54 -1.18 2.37
C ALA A 229 23.97 0.22 2.21
N ASP A 230 22.64 0.30 2.17
CA ASP A 230 21.91 1.57 2.14
C ASP A 230 20.56 1.43 2.86
N VAL A 231 20.12 2.52 3.47
CA VAL A 231 18.80 2.68 4.09
C VAL A 231 18.16 3.91 3.50
N ARG A 232 17.07 3.70 2.79
CA ARG A 232 16.29 4.79 2.22
C ARG A 232 15.05 5.01 3.07
N TYR A 233 14.97 6.18 3.67
CA TYR A 233 13.81 6.64 4.39
C TYR A 233 12.78 7.17 3.40
N LEU A 234 11.61 6.53 3.36
CA LEU A 234 10.51 6.96 2.49
C LEU A 234 9.48 7.84 3.20
N GLY A 235 9.52 7.94 4.52
CA GLY A 235 8.66 8.84 5.29
C GLY A 235 8.10 8.21 6.55
N SER A 236 7.73 9.10 7.50
CA SER A 236 6.89 8.79 8.66
C SER A 236 5.59 9.59 8.51
N TYR A 237 4.45 8.94 8.74
CA TYR A 237 3.14 9.52 8.47
C TYR A 237 2.06 8.84 9.32
N PRO A 238 0.93 9.55 9.58
CA PRO A 238 -0.19 8.99 10.34
C PRO A 238 -0.75 7.73 9.69
N ARG A 239 -1.06 6.73 10.49
CA ARG A 239 -1.74 5.50 10.04
C ARG A 239 -3.20 5.78 9.73
N HIS A 240 -3.70 5.20 8.64
CA HIS A 240 -5.11 5.34 8.24
C HIS A 240 -6.11 4.79 9.27
N ASP A 241 -5.69 3.78 10.06
CA ASP A 241 -6.52 3.14 11.07
C ASP A 241 -6.44 3.82 12.44
N GLY A 242 -5.57 4.82 12.62
CA GLY A 242 -5.34 5.54 13.86
C GLY A 242 -4.86 4.67 15.03
N LYS A 243 -4.45 3.42 14.76
CA LYS A 243 -4.07 2.45 15.79
C LYS A 243 -2.71 2.80 16.38
N GLN A 244 -2.69 3.12 17.67
CA GLN A 244 -1.45 3.39 18.40
C GLN A 244 -0.59 2.13 18.53
N PRO A 245 0.75 2.24 18.43
CA PRO A 245 1.66 1.13 18.63
C PRO A 245 1.65 0.66 20.08
N HIS A 246 1.83 -0.63 20.28
CA HIS A 246 2.08 -1.17 21.62
C HIS A 246 3.56 -1.01 21.96
N VAL A 247 3.88 -0.01 22.77
CA VAL A 247 5.26 0.25 23.21
C VAL A 247 5.57 -0.61 24.44
N ARG A 248 6.57 -1.49 24.32
CA ARG A 248 7.00 -2.37 25.39
C ARG A 248 7.79 -1.60 26.44
N ALA A 249 7.67 -1.97 27.73
CA ALA A 249 8.52 -1.45 28.80
C ALA A 249 10.01 -1.63 28.48
N GLY A 250 10.81 -0.60 28.74
CA GLY A 250 12.23 -0.54 28.39
C GLY A 250 12.50 -0.04 26.95
N THR A 251 11.44 0.33 26.21
CA THR A 251 11.56 0.85 24.84
C THR A 251 10.75 2.15 24.60
N THR A 252 10.36 2.84 25.67
CA THR A 252 9.73 4.15 25.60
C THR A 252 10.78 5.24 25.37
N ASP A 253 10.41 6.41 24.89
CA ASP A 253 11.30 7.55 24.72
C ASP A 253 11.95 7.95 26.06
N ALA A 254 11.20 7.80 27.17
CA ALA A 254 11.73 8.06 28.52
C ALA A 254 12.83 7.05 28.90
N ASP A 255 12.69 5.77 28.55
CA ASP A 255 13.68 4.73 28.81
C ASP A 255 14.98 5.02 28.03
N PHE A 256 14.87 5.43 26.77
CA PHE A 256 16.02 5.85 25.96
C PHE A 256 16.70 7.10 26.51
N ALA A 257 15.93 8.11 26.91
CA ALA A 257 16.46 9.35 27.48
C ALA A 257 17.20 9.08 28.80
N GLU A 258 16.65 8.21 29.64
CA GLU A 258 17.27 7.78 30.91
C GLU A 258 18.59 7.02 30.66
N ALA A 259 18.60 6.06 29.76
CA ALA A 259 19.79 5.30 29.38
C ALA A 259 20.91 6.20 28.84
N PHE A 260 20.59 7.15 27.96
CA PHE A 260 21.56 8.14 27.47
C PHE A 260 22.07 9.08 28.58
N SER A 261 21.21 9.46 29.51
CA SER A 261 21.58 10.29 30.65
C SER A 261 22.54 9.56 31.59
N TRP A 262 22.24 8.27 31.88
CA TRP A 262 23.12 7.40 32.64
C TRP A 262 24.50 7.26 31.97
N LEU A 263 24.53 6.98 30.66
CA LEU A 263 25.79 6.83 29.93
C LEU A 263 26.64 8.10 29.95
N ARG A 264 26.01 9.29 29.90
CA ARG A 264 26.70 10.57 30.02
C ARG A 264 27.37 10.74 31.39
N ARG A 265 26.69 10.36 32.49
CA ARG A 265 27.27 10.38 33.85
C ARG A 265 28.46 9.42 33.94
N VAL A 266 28.31 8.17 33.47
CA VAL A 266 29.43 7.21 33.44
C VAL A 266 30.65 7.75 32.70
N ARG A 267 30.45 8.40 31.55
CA ARG A 267 31.56 9.04 30.79
C ARG A 267 32.19 10.26 31.51
N ALA A 268 31.44 10.94 32.38
CA ALA A 268 31.91 12.01 33.21
C ALA A 268 32.62 11.52 34.49
N GLY A 269 32.57 10.20 34.77
CA GLY A 269 33.15 9.62 35.99
C GLY A 269 32.25 9.75 37.22
N GLU A 270 30.94 9.92 37.02
CA GLU A 270 29.90 10.02 38.05
C GLU A 270 29.20 8.71 38.33
#